data_e78af7e99140e9ae4b5222a28700a9b3
#
_entry.id   e78af7e99140e9ae4b5222a28700a9b3
#
_cell.length_a   1.000
_cell.length_b   1.000
_cell.length_c   1.000
_cell.angle_alpha   90.00
_cell.angle_beta   90.00
_cell.angle_gamma   90.00
#
_symmetry.space_group_name_H-M   'P 1'
#
loop_
_entity.id
_entity.type
_entity.pdbx_description
1 polymer ?
#
loop_
_entity_poly.entity_id
_entity_poly.type
_entity_poly.pdbx_seq_one_letter_code
_entity_poly.pdbx_strand_id
1 'polypeptide(L)'
;MLNGFIFKEFAILQDRCAMKVGTDGVLLGAWARGGKRILDIGSGTGLIAMMMAQRFRDAIVEGVEIDADAVGQSRENAGRSPFADRLRFHHAPLQAWEPEAPFDAMVTNPPFFLNSLQAPDKARARARNAEFLPFANIFSFARRWLAETGHLSAVVPAEAYEAFATEAFLQGFFLERLYHVRSTSRKPVRRCLVSFARLRPEMYEEKTVELMAPDGGRSAWYDALTEDFYVK
;
A
#
# COMPACT_ATOMS: atom_id res chain seq x y z
N MET A 1 8.29 13.20 24.24
CA MET A 1 7.57 13.58 23.01
C MET A 1 7.36 12.31 22.20
N LEU A 2 6.15 12.06 21.70
CA LEU A 2 5.88 10.91 20.83
C LEU A 2 6.74 11.04 19.56
N ASN A 3 7.62 10.09 19.32
CA ASN A 3 8.47 10.05 18.12
C ASN A 3 7.66 9.44 16.96
N GLY A 4 6.58 10.14 16.53
CA GLY A 4 5.63 9.63 15.56
C GLY A 4 5.01 10.70 14.69
N PHE A 5 4.27 10.27 13.67
CA PHE A 5 3.49 11.13 12.80
C PHE A 5 2.02 11.15 13.28
N ILE A 6 1.44 12.34 13.41
CA ILE A 6 0.09 12.54 13.93
C ILE A 6 -0.87 12.83 12.78
N PHE A 7 -1.90 12.01 12.65
CA PHE A 7 -3.06 12.22 11.80
C PHE A 7 -4.25 12.71 12.64
N LYS A 8 -5.37 13.04 12.02
CA LYS A 8 -6.55 13.55 12.71
C LYS A 8 -7.13 12.54 13.72
N GLU A 9 -7.21 11.27 13.36
CA GLU A 9 -7.85 10.25 14.19
C GLU A 9 -6.85 9.26 14.83
N PHE A 10 -5.59 9.22 14.39
CA PHE A 10 -4.60 8.30 14.91
C PHE A 10 -3.17 8.85 14.81
N ALA A 11 -2.22 8.17 15.43
CA ALA A 11 -0.79 8.48 15.31
C ALA A 11 -0.01 7.23 14.93
N ILE A 12 1.09 7.41 14.16
CA ILE A 12 2.01 6.35 13.77
C ILE A 12 3.32 6.53 14.49
N LEU A 13 3.65 5.65 15.41
CA LEU A 13 5.01 5.46 15.90
C LEU A 13 5.81 4.71 14.83
N GLN A 14 7.07 5.09 14.64
CA GLN A 14 7.87 4.58 13.51
C GLN A 14 9.36 4.46 13.86
N ASP A 15 9.68 4.21 15.12
CA ASP A 15 11.05 4.11 15.62
C ASP A 15 11.66 2.72 15.39
N ARG A 16 10.84 1.67 15.26
CA ARG A 16 11.25 0.28 15.06
C ARG A 16 11.07 -0.24 13.62
N CYS A 17 10.59 0.59 12.70
CA CYS A 17 10.36 0.21 11.31
C CYS A 17 11.31 0.97 10.38
N ALA A 18 11.86 0.28 9.38
CA ALA A 18 12.75 0.87 8.39
C ALA A 18 12.04 1.93 7.54
N MET A 19 10.79 1.66 7.13
CA MET A 19 10.01 2.59 6.33
C MET A 19 9.23 3.55 7.24
N LYS A 20 9.45 4.84 7.01
CA LYS A 20 8.74 5.92 7.72
C LYS A 20 7.46 6.29 6.98
N VAL A 21 6.56 7.02 7.68
CA VAL A 21 5.41 7.66 7.04
C VAL A 21 5.89 8.50 5.86
N GLY A 22 5.40 8.19 4.68
CA GLY A 22 5.76 8.84 3.43
C GLY A 22 4.54 9.11 2.56
N THR A 23 4.72 9.95 1.56
CA THR A 23 3.66 10.35 0.62
C THR A 23 3.00 9.14 -0.05
N ASP A 24 3.77 8.10 -0.37
CA ASP A 24 3.28 6.93 -1.10
C ASP A 24 2.26 6.13 -0.29
N GLY A 25 2.56 5.85 0.99
CA GLY A 25 1.62 5.19 1.89
C GLY A 25 0.34 6.00 2.11
N VAL A 26 0.48 7.33 2.29
CA VAL A 26 -0.68 8.22 2.46
C VAL A 26 -1.54 8.28 1.19
N LEU A 27 -0.92 8.41 0.02
CA LEU A 27 -1.63 8.38 -1.26
C LEU A 27 -2.43 7.09 -1.43
N LEU A 28 -1.78 5.93 -1.21
CA LEU A 28 -2.44 4.65 -1.36
C LEU A 28 -3.57 4.48 -0.36
N GLY A 29 -3.33 4.72 0.94
CA GLY A 29 -4.34 4.58 1.98
C GLY A 29 -5.55 5.49 1.77
N ALA A 30 -5.34 6.69 1.21
CA ALA A 30 -6.42 7.63 0.89
C ALA A 30 -7.17 7.28 -0.41
N TRP A 31 -6.49 6.67 -1.41
CA TRP A 31 -7.04 6.45 -2.75
C TRP A 31 -7.61 5.05 -2.98
N ALA A 32 -7.07 4.01 -2.33
CA ALA A 32 -7.39 2.61 -2.59
C ALA A 32 -8.89 2.31 -2.41
N ARG A 33 -9.38 1.31 -3.15
CA ARG A 33 -10.70 0.73 -2.92
C ARG A 33 -10.69 -0.11 -1.64
N GLY A 34 -11.82 -0.25 -1.01
CA GLY A 34 -12.01 -1.06 0.19
C GLY A 34 -13.12 -2.07 0.06
N GLY A 35 -13.56 -2.58 1.19
CA GLY A 35 -14.62 -3.58 1.33
C GLY A 35 -14.82 -3.91 2.80
N LYS A 36 -15.41 -5.06 3.11
CA LYS A 36 -15.64 -5.52 4.49
C LYS A 36 -14.41 -6.23 5.08
N ARG A 37 -13.61 -6.89 4.22
CA ARG A 37 -12.34 -7.51 4.60
C ARG A 37 -11.23 -6.95 3.72
N ILE A 38 -10.24 -6.34 4.35
CA ILE A 38 -9.14 -5.63 3.66
C ILE A 38 -7.81 -6.20 4.13
N LEU A 39 -6.88 -6.42 3.20
CA LEU A 39 -5.51 -6.84 3.51
C LEU A 39 -4.51 -5.78 3.10
N ASP A 40 -3.62 -5.42 4.01
CA ASP A 40 -2.42 -4.62 3.77
C ASP A 40 -1.20 -5.56 3.66
N ILE A 41 -0.68 -5.74 2.45
CA ILE A 41 0.46 -6.62 2.16
C ILE A 41 1.76 -5.85 2.34
N GLY A 42 2.63 -6.31 3.25
CA GLY A 42 3.83 -5.58 3.64
C GLY A 42 3.45 -4.37 4.49
N SER A 43 2.69 -4.60 5.56
CA SER A 43 2.01 -3.54 6.32
C SER A 43 2.94 -2.59 7.08
N GLY A 44 4.20 -2.94 7.29
CA GLY A 44 5.18 -2.10 7.96
C GLY A 44 4.69 -1.58 9.31
N THR A 45 4.62 -0.24 9.45
CA THR A 45 4.09 0.42 10.66
C THR A 45 2.57 0.32 10.84
N GLY A 46 1.84 -0.24 9.88
CA GLY A 46 0.38 -0.30 9.86
C GLY A 46 -0.29 0.99 9.34
N LEU A 47 0.46 1.91 8.72
CA LEU A 47 -0.08 3.18 8.23
C LEU A 47 -1.27 2.98 7.30
N ILE A 48 -1.08 2.18 6.23
CA ILE A 48 -2.11 1.98 5.20
C ILE A 48 -3.29 1.26 5.82
N ALA A 49 -3.06 0.21 6.61
CA ALA A 49 -4.12 -0.51 7.31
C ALA A 49 -4.99 0.41 8.19
N MET A 50 -4.38 1.34 8.94
CA MET A 50 -5.13 2.29 9.77
C MET A 50 -5.90 3.32 8.95
N MET A 51 -5.33 3.82 7.85
CA MET A 51 -6.05 4.69 6.92
C MET A 51 -7.25 3.99 6.29
N MET A 52 -7.11 2.71 5.92
CA MET A 52 -8.22 1.90 5.42
C MET A 52 -9.29 1.68 6.49
N ALA A 53 -8.89 1.41 7.74
CA ALA A 53 -9.83 1.24 8.86
C ALA A 53 -10.61 2.52 9.19
N GLN A 54 -9.99 3.71 9.04
CA GLN A 54 -10.66 5.00 9.18
C GLN A 54 -11.71 5.22 8.09
N ARG A 55 -11.38 4.93 6.84
CA ARG A 55 -12.28 5.12 5.68
C ARG A 55 -13.43 4.12 5.65
N PHE A 56 -13.15 2.87 5.98
CA PHE A 56 -14.11 1.76 5.89
C PHE A 56 -14.49 1.30 7.30
N ARG A 57 -15.42 2.00 7.91
CA ARG A 57 -15.76 1.90 9.34
C ARG A 57 -16.25 0.51 9.77
N ASP A 58 -16.81 -0.27 8.85
CA ASP A 58 -17.31 -1.62 9.11
C ASP A 58 -16.34 -2.72 8.68
N ALA A 59 -15.15 -2.34 8.18
CA ALA A 59 -14.17 -3.30 7.69
C ALA A 59 -13.33 -3.90 8.82
N ILE A 60 -13.02 -5.19 8.69
CA ILE A 60 -11.88 -5.81 9.36
C ILE A 60 -10.67 -5.63 8.44
N VAL A 61 -9.62 -5.04 8.97
CA VAL A 61 -8.37 -4.81 8.21
C VAL A 61 -7.27 -5.65 8.81
N GLU A 62 -6.67 -6.48 7.98
CA GLU A 62 -5.55 -7.33 8.35
C GLU A 62 -4.28 -6.82 7.67
N GLY A 63 -3.14 -6.92 8.35
CA GLY A 63 -1.82 -6.65 7.78
C GLY A 63 -0.96 -7.91 7.86
N VAL A 64 -0.21 -8.22 6.81
CA VAL A 64 0.81 -9.27 6.82
C VAL A 64 2.17 -8.64 6.57
N GLU A 65 3.14 -9.00 7.41
CA GLU A 65 4.49 -8.42 7.40
C GLU A 65 5.52 -9.48 7.81
N ILE A 66 6.66 -9.48 7.15
CA ILE A 66 7.74 -10.44 7.41
C ILE A 66 8.70 -9.96 8.50
N ASP A 67 8.78 -8.66 8.74
CA ASP A 67 9.64 -8.05 9.76
C ASP A 67 8.92 -8.05 11.12
N ALA A 68 9.47 -8.78 12.09
CA ALA A 68 8.90 -8.90 13.44
C ALA A 68 8.83 -7.57 14.18
N ASP A 69 9.82 -6.68 14.02
CA ASP A 69 9.85 -5.38 14.67
C ASP A 69 8.79 -4.46 14.10
N ALA A 70 8.59 -4.50 12.78
CA ALA A 70 7.52 -3.77 12.10
C ALA A 70 6.14 -4.28 12.53
N VAL A 71 5.93 -5.60 12.68
CA VAL A 71 4.69 -6.17 13.23
C VAL A 71 4.46 -5.74 14.67
N GLY A 72 5.51 -5.74 15.50
CA GLY A 72 5.44 -5.22 16.86
C GLY A 72 5.01 -3.75 16.89
N GLN A 73 5.56 -2.94 15.97
CA GLN A 73 5.21 -1.53 15.83
C GLN A 73 3.76 -1.33 15.35
N SER A 74 3.33 -2.09 14.34
CA SER A 74 1.96 -1.98 13.81
C SER A 74 0.91 -2.35 14.86
N ARG A 75 1.16 -3.40 15.65
CA ARG A 75 0.28 -3.80 16.76
C ARG A 75 0.20 -2.73 17.85
N GLU A 76 1.33 -2.11 18.20
CA GLU A 76 1.35 -1.00 19.14
C GLU A 76 0.56 0.21 18.62
N ASN A 77 0.77 0.58 17.35
CA ASN A 77 0.04 1.66 16.70
C ASN A 77 -1.47 1.38 16.67
N ALA A 78 -1.86 0.16 16.28
CA ALA A 78 -3.26 -0.26 16.29
C ALA A 78 -3.88 -0.18 17.68
N GLY A 79 -3.22 -0.70 18.71
CA GLY A 79 -3.71 -0.69 20.09
C GLY A 79 -3.93 0.71 20.67
N ARG A 80 -3.27 1.72 20.09
CA ARG A 80 -3.43 3.14 20.47
C ARG A 80 -4.45 3.90 19.60
N SER A 81 -4.96 3.25 18.55
CA SER A 81 -5.92 3.87 17.62
C SER A 81 -7.37 3.59 18.03
N PRO A 82 -8.34 4.39 17.58
CA PRO A 82 -9.76 4.09 17.79
C PRO A 82 -10.26 2.89 16.97
N PHE A 83 -9.38 2.23 16.20
CA PHE A 83 -9.70 1.11 15.31
C PHE A 83 -9.15 -0.24 15.83
N ALA A 84 -8.65 -0.30 17.07
CA ALA A 84 -7.92 -1.45 17.64
C ALA A 84 -8.70 -2.77 17.55
N ASP A 85 -10.01 -2.73 17.67
CA ASP A 85 -10.91 -3.89 17.60
C ASP A 85 -11.03 -4.52 16.20
N ARG A 86 -10.70 -3.75 15.17
CA ARG A 86 -10.84 -4.12 13.74
C ARG A 86 -9.52 -4.31 13.01
N LEU A 87 -8.37 -4.11 13.69
CA LEU A 87 -7.03 -4.23 13.12
C LEU A 87 -6.33 -5.48 13.64
N ARG A 88 -5.80 -6.29 12.72
CA ARG A 88 -5.05 -7.50 13.04
C ARG A 88 -3.77 -7.55 12.23
N PHE A 89 -2.63 -7.86 12.86
CA PHE A 89 -1.34 -7.93 12.19
C PHE A 89 -0.68 -9.29 12.39
N HIS A 90 -0.27 -9.92 11.28
CA HIS A 90 0.30 -11.25 11.19
C HIS A 90 1.79 -11.15 10.84
N HIS A 91 2.63 -11.80 11.66
CA HIS A 91 4.04 -11.96 11.38
C HIS A 91 4.23 -13.23 10.55
N ALA A 92 4.32 -13.09 9.25
CA ALA A 92 4.51 -14.21 8.33
C ALA A 92 5.03 -13.74 6.97
N PRO A 93 5.80 -14.56 6.25
CA PRO A 93 6.01 -14.36 4.83
C PRO A 93 4.67 -14.58 4.10
N LEU A 94 4.35 -13.67 3.14
CA LEU A 94 3.07 -13.70 2.41
C LEU A 94 2.75 -15.08 1.81
N GLN A 95 3.77 -15.75 1.27
CA GLN A 95 3.62 -17.03 0.57
C GLN A 95 3.27 -18.21 1.50
N ALA A 96 3.59 -18.08 2.80
CA ALA A 96 3.34 -19.10 3.81
C ALA A 96 2.11 -18.81 4.68
N TRP A 97 1.51 -17.63 4.51
CA TRP A 97 0.35 -17.25 5.29
C TRP A 97 -0.95 -17.64 4.58
N GLU A 98 -1.85 -18.27 5.34
CA GLU A 98 -3.16 -18.67 4.86
C GLU A 98 -4.24 -17.97 5.69
N PRO A 99 -4.98 -17.01 5.10
CA PRO A 99 -6.08 -16.35 5.78
C PRO A 99 -7.30 -17.26 5.90
N GLU A 100 -8.17 -16.96 6.86
CA GLU A 100 -9.39 -17.74 7.12
C GLU A 100 -10.46 -17.59 6.03
N ALA A 101 -10.45 -16.49 5.28
CA ALA A 101 -11.42 -16.23 4.21
C ALA A 101 -10.85 -15.23 3.19
N PRO A 102 -11.42 -15.14 1.97
CA PRO A 102 -11.03 -14.17 0.96
C PRO A 102 -11.22 -12.71 1.42
N PHE A 103 -10.46 -11.81 0.78
CA PHE A 103 -10.53 -10.36 0.99
C PHE A 103 -11.31 -9.68 -0.12
N ASP A 104 -12.06 -8.62 0.21
CA ASP A 104 -12.73 -7.77 -0.77
C ASP A 104 -11.75 -6.77 -1.40
N ALA A 105 -10.73 -6.37 -0.64
CA ALA A 105 -9.68 -5.49 -1.13
C ALA A 105 -8.31 -5.89 -0.59
N MET A 106 -7.29 -5.72 -1.41
CA MET A 106 -5.89 -5.82 -1.01
C MET A 106 -5.17 -4.53 -1.37
N VAL A 107 -4.28 -4.07 -0.49
CA VAL A 107 -3.44 -2.89 -0.72
C VAL A 107 -1.98 -3.27 -0.50
N THR A 108 -1.07 -2.63 -1.24
CA THR A 108 0.37 -2.83 -1.07
C THR A 108 1.19 -1.64 -1.53
N ASN A 109 2.20 -1.29 -0.74
CA ASN A 109 3.30 -0.42 -1.14
C ASN A 109 4.57 -1.28 -1.15
N PRO A 110 4.76 -2.09 -2.20
CA PRO A 110 5.80 -3.10 -2.18
C PRO A 110 7.20 -2.46 -2.22
N PRO A 111 8.23 -3.08 -1.62
CA PRO A 111 9.59 -2.59 -1.73
C PRO A 111 10.08 -2.69 -3.19
N PHE A 112 10.69 -1.62 -3.70
CA PHE A 112 11.18 -1.52 -5.08
C PHE A 112 12.69 -1.55 -5.13
N PHE A 113 13.26 -2.58 -5.73
CA PHE A 113 14.68 -2.67 -6.03
C PHE A 113 14.89 -3.01 -7.51
N LEU A 114 14.77 -2.01 -8.40
CA LEU A 114 15.03 -2.19 -9.84
C LEU A 114 16.51 -2.51 -10.15
N ASN A 115 17.44 -2.35 -9.20
CA ASN A 115 18.88 -2.49 -9.41
C ASN A 115 19.59 -3.49 -8.48
N SER A 116 18.95 -4.54 -8.00
CA SER A 116 19.59 -5.55 -7.14
C SER A 116 20.65 -6.41 -7.87
N LEU A 117 20.78 -6.30 -9.20
CA LEU A 117 21.77 -7.01 -10.00
C LEU A 117 23.20 -6.42 -9.92
N GLN A 118 23.40 -5.24 -9.32
CA GLN A 118 24.68 -4.55 -9.26
C GLN A 118 25.30 -4.42 -7.85
N ALA A 119 24.82 -5.13 -6.85
CA ALA A 119 25.46 -5.09 -5.54
C ALA A 119 26.70 -6.01 -5.53
N PRO A 120 27.93 -5.50 -5.26
CA PRO A 120 29.16 -6.29 -5.26
C PRO A 120 29.22 -7.36 -4.17
N ASP A 121 28.31 -7.33 -3.21
CA ASP A 121 28.29 -8.21 -2.05
C ASP A 121 27.10 -9.21 -2.14
N LYS A 122 27.44 -10.44 -2.54
CA LYS A 122 26.47 -11.55 -2.69
C LYS A 122 25.75 -11.91 -1.37
N ALA A 123 26.34 -11.63 -0.22
CA ALA A 123 25.73 -11.91 1.09
C ALA A 123 24.65 -10.86 1.43
N ARG A 124 24.92 -9.57 1.15
CA ARG A 124 23.93 -8.49 1.28
C ARG A 124 22.83 -8.57 0.24
N ALA A 125 23.14 -9.08 -0.96
CA ALA A 125 22.12 -9.34 -1.98
C ALA A 125 21.19 -10.48 -1.57
N ARG A 126 21.70 -11.55 -0.92
CA ARG A 126 20.89 -12.67 -0.41
C ARG A 126 20.01 -12.27 0.77
N ALA A 127 20.51 -11.46 1.71
CA ALA A 127 19.71 -10.94 2.82
C ALA A 127 18.58 -10.03 2.31
N ARG A 128 18.89 -9.11 1.38
CA ARG A 128 17.89 -8.27 0.71
C ARG A 128 16.90 -9.07 -0.15
N ASN A 129 17.33 -10.17 -0.78
CA ASN A 129 16.44 -11.05 -1.55
C ASN A 129 15.49 -11.87 -0.65
N ALA A 130 15.85 -12.11 0.62
CA ALA A 130 14.94 -12.75 1.58
C ALA A 130 13.82 -11.78 2.06
N GLU A 131 14.09 -10.47 2.04
CA GLU A 131 13.13 -9.39 2.35
C GLU A 131 12.34 -8.92 1.11
N PHE A 132 12.76 -9.37 -0.08
CA PHE A 132 12.13 -8.96 -1.34
C PHE A 132 10.84 -9.76 -1.58
N LEU A 133 9.73 -9.05 -1.71
CA LEU A 133 8.46 -9.61 -2.15
C LEU A 133 8.31 -9.46 -3.68
N PRO A 134 8.54 -10.51 -4.47
CA PRO A 134 8.35 -10.45 -5.92
C PRO A 134 6.91 -10.10 -6.27
N PHE A 135 6.70 -9.29 -7.31
CA PHE A 135 5.36 -8.92 -7.78
C PHE A 135 4.52 -10.15 -8.13
N ALA A 136 5.13 -11.18 -8.73
CA ALA A 136 4.48 -12.46 -8.99
C ALA A 136 3.85 -13.08 -7.74
N ASN A 137 4.50 -12.98 -6.58
CA ASN A 137 3.99 -13.54 -5.33
C ASN A 137 2.77 -12.77 -4.81
N ILE A 138 2.76 -11.44 -4.99
CA ILE A 138 1.61 -10.59 -4.64
C ILE A 138 0.39 -11.03 -5.47
N PHE A 139 0.55 -11.14 -6.79
CA PHE A 139 -0.57 -11.50 -7.66
C PHE A 139 -0.97 -12.97 -7.54
N SER A 140 -0.05 -13.90 -7.32
CA SER A 140 -0.36 -15.30 -7.02
C SER A 140 -1.17 -15.43 -5.72
N PHE A 141 -0.78 -14.69 -4.68
CA PHE A 141 -1.54 -14.63 -3.43
C PHE A 141 -2.93 -14.02 -3.65
N ALA A 142 -3.00 -12.88 -4.36
CA ALA A 142 -4.25 -12.23 -4.69
C ALA A 142 -5.17 -13.13 -5.55
N ARG A 143 -4.60 -13.90 -6.48
CA ARG A 143 -5.38 -14.86 -7.29
C ARG A 143 -6.08 -15.90 -6.43
N ARG A 144 -5.46 -16.33 -5.34
CA ARG A 144 -6.00 -17.32 -4.41
C ARG A 144 -6.99 -16.72 -3.41
N TRP A 145 -6.69 -15.53 -2.88
CA TRP A 145 -7.36 -15.00 -1.70
C TRP A 145 -8.12 -13.68 -1.90
N LEU A 146 -8.12 -13.08 -3.07
CA LEU A 146 -8.99 -11.95 -3.39
C LEU A 146 -10.33 -12.47 -3.88
N ALA A 147 -11.43 -11.91 -3.37
CA ALA A 147 -12.78 -12.21 -3.84
C ALA A 147 -12.93 -11.95 -5.36
N GLU A 148 -13.87 -12.60 -6.01
CA GLU A 148 -14.07 -12.45 -7.46
C GLU A 148 -14.33 -10.99 -7.87
N THR A 149 -15.12 -10.28 -7.06
CA THR A 149 -15.41 -8.84 -7.24
C THR A 149 -14.41 -7.94 -6.53
N GLY A 150 -13.31 -8.51 -6.00
CA GLY A 150 -12.34 -7.78 -5.19
C GLY A 150 -11.35 -6.97 -6.03
N HIS A 151 -10.64 -6.06 -5.35
CA HIS A 151 -9.69 -5.14 -5.95
C HIS A 151 -8.32 -5.21 -5.26
N LEU A 152 -7.24 -5.20 -6.05
CA LEU A 152 -5.88 -5.01 -5.55
C LEU A 152 -5.39 -3.63 -5.95
N SER A 153 -5.10 -2.78 -4.98
CA SER A 153 -4.55 -1.44 -5.20
C SER A 153 -3.09 -1.37 -4.74
N ALA A 154 -2.26 -0.68 -5.51
CA ALA A 154 -0.86 -0.48 -5.17
C ALA A 154 -0.38 0.94 -5.51
N VAL A 155 0.69 1.38 -4.82
CA VAL A 155 1.51 2.49 -5.25
C VAL A 155 2.86 1.95 -5.70
N VAL A 156 3.27 2.29 -6.92
CA VAL A 156 4.53 1.81 -7.52
C VAL A 156 5.30 2.97 -8.14
N PRO A 157 6.65 2.98 -8.15
CA PRO A 157 7.42 3.91 -8.96
C PRO A 157 7.01 3.82 -10.43
N ALA A 158 7.07 4.94 -11.15
CA ALA A 158 6.70 4.98 -12.57
C ALA A 158 7.52 3.99 -13.41
N GLU A 159 8.80 3.83 -13.08
CA GLU A 159 9.69 2.89 -13.75
C GLU A 159 9.39 1.41 -13.47
N ALA A 160 8.67 1.10 -12.40
CA ALA A 160 8.29 -0.26 -12.02
C ALA A 160 6.89 -0.65 -12.52
N TYR A 161 6.11 0.31 -13.01
CA TYR A 161 4.71 0.10 -13.38
C TYR A 161 4.52 -1.01 -14.40
N GLU A 162 5.30 -0.99 -15.50
CA GLU A 162 5.17 -1.99 -16.57
C GLU A 162 5.43 -3.42 -16.06
N ALA A 163 6.45 -3.60 -15.23
CA ALA A 163 6.77 -4.90 -14.64
C ALA A 163 5.64 -5.35 -13.69
N PHE A 164 5.11 -4.45 -12.87
CA PHE A 164 4.01 -4.74 -11.95
C PHE A 164 2.72 -5.10 -12.69
N ALA A 165 2.37 -4.33 -13.74
CA ALA A 165 1.20 -4.58 -14.57
C ALA A 165 1.31 -5.89 -15.36
N THR A 166 2.51 -6.23 -15.86
CA THR A 166 2.76 -7.49 -16.55
C THR A 166 2.44 -8.69 -15.66
N GLU A 167 2.93 -8.69 -14.41
CA GLU A 167 2.62 -9.76 -13.46
C GLU A 167 1.12 -9.86 -13.15
N ALA A 168 0.42 -8.72 -13.06
CA ALA A 168 -1.02 -8.70 -12.89
C ALA A 168 -1.74 -9.40 -14.06
N PHE A 169 -1.39 -9.05 -15.29
CA PHE A 169 -1.99 -9.63 -16.49
C PHE A 169 -1.68 -11.13 -16.63
N LEU A 170 -0.47 -11.56 -16.33
CA LEU A 170 -0.08 -12.98 -16.33
C LEU A 170 -0.91 -13.81 -15.33
N GLN A 171 -1.36 -13.20 -14.24
CA GLN A 171 -2.22 -13.84 -13.24
C GLN A 171 -3.72 -13.64 -13.50
N GLY A 172 -4.09 -13.04 -14.64
CA GLY A 172 -5.47 -12.88 -15.08
C GLY A 172 -6.22 -11.74 -14.38
N PHE A 173 -5.49 -10.70 -13.95
CA PHE A 173 -6.07 -9.47 -13.44
C PHE A 173 -6.24 -8.44 -14.56
N PHE A 174 -7.21 -7.56 -14.41
CA PHE A 174 -7.50 -6.47 -15.33
C PHE A 174 -7.23 -5.13 -14.66
N LEU A 175 -6.53 -4.24 -15.36
CA LEU A 175 -6.33 -2.88 -14.89
C LEU A 175 -7.67 -2.13 -14.90
N GLU A 176 -8.02 -1.53 -13.77
CA GLU A 176 -9.27 -0.80 -13.58
C GLU A 176 -9.03 0.70 -13.46
N ARG A 177 -7.98 1.08 -12.68
CA ARG A 177 -7.65 2.49 -12.46
C ARG A 177 -6.13 2.68 -12.50
N LEU A 178 -5.69 3.74 -13.17
CA LEU A 178 -4.29 4.16 -13.24
C LEU A 178 -4.19 5.67 -13.02
N TYR A 179 -3.49 6.09 -11.96
CA TYR A 179 -3.21 7.49 -11.72
C TYR A 179 -1.71 7.74 -11.77
N HIS A 180 -1.29 8.52 -12.76
CA HIS A 180 0.08 9.01 -12.91
C HIS A 180 0.29 10.20 -11.97
N VAL A 181 1.13 10.04 -10.94
CA VAL A 181 1.35 11.07 -9.92
C VAL A 181 2.67 11.76 -10.16
N ARG A 182 2.64 13.09 -10.27
CA ARG A 182 3.81 13.96 -10.37
C ARG A 182 3.77 15.04 -9.29
N SER A 183 4.93 15.59 -8.95
CA SER A 183 4.99 16.64 -7.90
C SER A 183 4.29 17.91 -8.37
N THR A 184 4.59 18.36 -9.60
CA THR A 184 4.01 19.55 -10.26
C THR A 184 3.81 19.23 -11.75
N SER A 185 3.08 20.09 -12.47
CA SER A 185 2.85 19.96 -13.92
C SER A 185 4.13 19.90 -14.77
N ARG A 186 5.22 20.48 -14.27
CA ARG A 186 6.52 20.54 -14.96
C ARG A 186 7.45 19.36 -14.66
N LYS A 187 7.11 18.53 -13.68
CA LYS A 187 7.95 17.39 -13.27
C LYS A 187 7.46 16.09 -13.91
N PRO A 188 8.35 15.14 -14.18
CA PRO A 188 7.96 13.84 -14.68
C PRO A 188 7.09 13.08 -13.65
N VAL A 189 6.32 12.13 -14.14
CA VAL A 189 5.62 11.15 -13.31
C VAL A 189 6.66 10.38 -12.50
N ARG A 190 6.45 10.27 -11.20
CA ARG A 190 7.37 9.58 -10.27
C ARG A 190 6.77 8.30 -9.72
N ARG A 191 5.45 8.21 -9.67
CA ARG A 191 4.74 7.04 -9.13
C ARG A 191 3.41 6.87 -9.85
N CYS A 192 2.92 5.64 -9.81
CA CYS A 192 1.60 5.28 -10.27
C CYS A 192 0.80 4.72 -9.09
N LEU A 193 -0.45 5.18 -8.95
CA LEU A 193 -1.46 4.49 -8.17
C LEU A 193 -2.21 3.60 -9.13
N VAL A 194 -2.27 2.31 -8.84
CA VAL A 194 -2.88 1.31 -9.71
C VAL A 194 -3.92 0.50 -8.96
N SER A 195 -5.02 0.17 -9.61
CA SER A 195 -6.02 -0.76 -9.11
C SER A 195 -6.31 -1.82 -10.17
N PHE A 196 -6.25 -3.06 -9.75
CA PHE A 196 -6.56 -4.23 -10.58
C PHE A 196 -7.77 -4.96 -10.01
N ALA A 197 -8.62 -5.48 -10.89
CA ALA A 197 -9.77 -6.30 -10.57
C ALA A 197 -9.62 -7.71 -11.15
N ARG A 198 -10.33 -8.69 -10.55
CA ARG A 198 -10.39 -10.06 -11.10
C ARG A 198 -11.37 -10.19 -12.26
N LEU A 199 -12.42 -9.39 -12.25
CA LEU A 199 -13.36 -9.26 -13.36
C LEU A 199 -12.96 -8.09 -14.25
N ARG A 200 -13.19 -8.24 -15.55
CA ARG A 200 -12.92 -7.17 -16.50
C ARG A 200 -13.86 -5.99 -16.20
N PRO A 201 -13.32 -4.79 -15.90
CA PRO A 201 -14.15 -3.63 -15.61
C PRO A 201 -14.85 -3.15 -16.88
N GLU A 202 -16.06 -2.62 -16.73
CA GLU A 202 -16.79 -1.98 -17.83
C GLU A 202 -16.11 -0.69 -18.30
N MET A 203 -15.49 0.02 -17.37
CA MET A 203 -14.79 1.28 -17.63
C MET A 203 -13.38 1.24 -16.99
N TYR A 204 -12.43 1.76 -17.73
CA TYR A 204 -11.07 2.00 -17.29
C TYR A 204 -10.89 3.49 -16.97
N GLU A 205 -10.31 3.78 -15.81
CA GLU A 205 -10.04 5.16 -15.39
C GLU A 205 -8.54 5.44 -15.41
N GLU A 206 -8.12 6.40 -16.22
CA GLU A 206 -6.73 6.87 -16.26
C GLU A 206 -6.67 8.38 -16.07
N LYS A 207 -5.79 8.83 -15.14
CA LYS A 207 -5.60 10.26 -14.84
C LYS A 207 -4.14 10.58 -14.59
N THR A 208 -3.75 11.82 -14.92
CA THR A 208 -2.51 12.42 -14.40
C THR A 208 -2.89 13.45 -13.34
N VAL A 209 -2.26 13.34 -12.16
CA VAL A 209 -2.56 14.17 -11.00
C VAL A 209 -1.28 14.78 -10.43
N GLU A 210 -1.43 15.89 -9.74
CA GLU A 210 -0.34 16.65 -9.16
C GLU A 210 -0.48 16.70 -7.64
N LEU A 211 0.65 16.70 -6.94
CA LEU A 211 0.67 16.86 -5.48
C LEU A 211 0.66 18.32 -5.06
N MET A 212 1.27 19.19 -5.88
CA MET A 212 1.46 20.59 -5.59
C MET A 212 0.81 21.48 -6.64
N ALA A 213 0.18 22.54 -6.19
CA ALA A 213 -0.31 23.62 -7.03
C ALA A 213 0.85 24.53 -7.52
N PRO A 214 0.61 25.38 -8.55
CA PRO A 214 1.63 26.30 -9.08
C PRO A 214 2.19 27.29 -8.05
N ASP A 215 1.42 27.64 -7.04
CA ASP A 215 1.79 28.54 -5.93
C ASP A 215 2.67 27.87 -4.85
N GLY A 216 2.94 26.56 -4.98
CA GLY A 216 3.73 25.78 -4.04
C GLY A 216 2.92 25.18 -2.88
N GLY A 217 1.63 25.42 -2.81
CA GLY A 217 0.70 24.76 -1.89
C GLY A 217 0.34 23.33 -2.38
N ARG A 218 -0.51 22.65 -1.62
CA ARG A 218 -1.09 21.37 -2.05
C ARG A 218 -2.04 21.60 -3.22
N SER A 219 -2.06 20.67 -4.17
CA SER A 219 -3.06 20.72 -5.24
C SER A 219 -4.46 20.46 -4.68
N ALA A 220 -5.49 20.95 -5.35
CA ALA A 220 -6.89 20.70 -4.97
C ALA A 220 -7.22 19.20 -4.93
N TRP A 221 -6.63 18.42 -5.84
CA TRP A 221 -6.79 16.96 -5.84
C TRP A 221 -6.17 16.31 -4.61
N TYR A 222 -4.93 16.68 -4.26
CA TYR A 222 -4.23 16.08 -3.12
C TYR A 222 -4.86 16.53 -1.79
N ASP A 223 -5.29 17.77 -1.68
CA ASP A 223 -5.99 18.29 -0.51
C ASP A 223 -7.33 17.53 -0.31
N ALA A 224 -8.15 17.42 -1.34
CA ALA A 224 -9.41 16.68 -1.27
C ALA A 224 -9.20 15.18 -0.94
N LEU A 225 -8.15 14.56 -1.51
CA LEU A 225 -7.83 13.16 -1.26
C LEU A 225 -7.43 12.90 0.20
N THR A 226 -6.74 13.86 0.82
CA THR A 226 -6.11 13.68 2.14
C THR A 226 -6.76 14.50 3.25
N GLU A 227 -7.88 15.16 2.97
CA GLU A 227 -8.54 16.08 3.91
C GLU A 227 -8.93 15.43 5.24
N ASP A 228 -9.34 14.15 5.21
CA ASP A 228 -9.74 13.41 6.41
C ASP A 228 -8.56 12.95 7.27
N PHE A 229 -7.32 13.06 6.78
CA PHE A 229 -6.15 12.50 7.44
C PHE A 229 -5.24 13.53 8.07
N TYR A 230 -4.85 14.59 7.36
CA TYR A 230 -3.90 15.56 7.88
C TYR A 230 -4.52 16.56 8.86
N VAL A 231 -3.81 16.79 9.96
CA VAL A 231 -4.10 17.91 10.87
C VAL A 231 -3.79 19.20 10.11
N LYS A 232 -4.72 20.15 10.14
CA LYS A 232 -4.54 21.49 9.54
C LYS A 232 -3.73 22.39 10.44
#